data_c65a7b3792166b9fc7a16d501f9997f3
#
_entry.id   c65a7b3792166b9fc7a16d501f9997f3
#
_cell.length_a   1.000
_cell.length_b   1.000
_cell.length_c   1.000
_cell.angle_alpha   90.00
_cell.angle_beta   90.00
_cell.angle_gamma   90.00
#
_symmetry.space_group_name_H-M   'P 1'
#
loop_
_entity.id
_entity.type
_entity.pdbx_description
1 polymer ?
#
loop_
_entity_poly.entity_id
_entity_poly.type
_entity_poly.pdbx_seq_one_letter_code
_entity_poly.pdbx_strand_id
1 'polypeptide(L)'
;MNKKLLGFKKLIGDISHVSRKTEVNKKKLRLFISVVLTNITVFIDIGVIVIFSEVITGTTNTTNRYIDFIIENIYLLPFIVVIRFVAIYVEKMNIQSLMLQVQENLKMYLIKEVYKKGNFSLADVNFYTGTLSTHISYFYGALANGVNNVLQL
;
A
#
# COMPACT_ATOMS: atom_id res chain seq x y z
N MET A 1 -25.75 8.82 20.86
CA MET A 1 -25.02 8.78 19.58
C MET A 1 -23.53 8.80 19.89
N ASN A 2 -22.79 7.76 19.48
CA ASN A 2 -21.46 7.41 20.01
C ASN A 2 -20.39 8.45 19.62
N LYS A 3 -19.74 9.13 20.59
CA LYS A 3 -18.64 10.09 20.38
C LYS A 3 -17.52 9.52 19.47
N LYS A 4 -17.28 8.21 19.52
CA LYS A 4 -16.32 7.51 18.66
C LYS A 4 -16.70 7.53 17.17
N LEU A 5 -18.00 7.40 16.85
CA LEU A 5 -18.50 7.42 15.47
C LEU A 5 -18.41 8.83 14.86
N LEU A 6 -18.62 9.86 15.68
CA LEU A 6 -18.51 11.26 15.25
C LEU A 6 -17.04 11.63 14.95
N GLY A 7 -16.11 11.16 15.79
CA GLY A 7 -14.67 11.33 15.58
C GLY A 7 -14.19 10.66 14.30
N PHE A 8 -14.65 9.42 14.04
CA PHE A 8 -14.29 8.67 12.84
C PHE A 8 -14.83 9.33 11.56
N LYS A 9 -16.08 9.82 11.57
CA LYS A 9 -16.67 10.54 10.44
C LYS A 9 -15.94 11.86 10.15
N LYS A 10 -15.53 12.60 11.19
CA LYS A 10 -14.71 13.81 11.05
C LYS A 10 -13.35 13.48 10.44
N LEU A 11 -12.69 12.43 10.93
CA LEU A 11 -11.38 11.97 10.44
C LEU A 11 -11.44 11.56 8.96
N ILE A 12 -12.48 10.84 8.53
CA ILE A 12 -12.70 10.53 7.12
C ILE A 12 -12.93 11.79 6.29
N GLY A 13 -13.66 12.76 6.81
CA GLY A 13 -13.87 14.06 6.16
C GLY A 13 -12.57 14.82 5.94
N ASP A 14 -11.73 14.89 6.97
CA ASP A 14 -10.42 15.56 6.93
C ASP A 14 -9.47 14.88 5.97
N ILE A 15 -9.42 13.53 5.98
CA ILE A 15 -8.65 12.73 5.02
C ILE A 15 -9.11 12.99 3.59
N SER A 16 -10.41 12.98 3.34
CA SER A 16 -10.98 13.24 2.02
C SER A 16 -10.62 14.64 1.52
N HIS A 17 -10.66 15.64 2.42
CA HIS A 17 -10.27 17.02 2.10
C HIS A 17 -8.79 17.11 1.70
N VAL A 18 -7.89 16.58 2.55
CA VAL A 18 -6.45 16.54 2.27
C VAL A 18 -6.16 15.75 1.00
N SER A 19 -6.80 14.59 0.84
CA SER A 19 -6.68 13.76 -0.35
C SER A 19 -7.07 14.49 -1.64
N ARG A 20 -8.04 15.40 -1.59
CA ARG A 20 -8.43 16.22 -2.75
C ARG A 20 -7.39 17.29 -3.06
N LYS A 21 -6.76 17.86 -2.03
CA LYS A 21 -5.73 18.90 -2.17
C LYS A 21 -4.36 18.37 -2.62
N THR A 22 -4.08 17.08 -2.43
CA THR A 22 -2.81 16.48 -2.86
C THR A 22 -2.71 16.25 -4.37
N GLU A 23 -3.81 16.38 -5.13
CA GLU A 23 -3.88 16.32 -6.61
C GLU A 23 -2.99 15.25 -7.28
N VAL A 24 -2.78 14.10 -6.62
CA VAL A 24 -1.96 13.02 -7.18
C VAL A 24 -2.71 12.34 -8.31
N ASN A 25 -2.09 12.32 -9.48
CA ASN A 25 -2.67 11.69 -10.67
C ASN A 25 -2.86 10.18 -10.46
N LYS A 26 -4.05 9.68 -10.82
CA LYS A 26 -4.40 8.25 -10.77
C LYS A 26 -4.18 7.57 -9.42
N LYS A 27 -4.22 8.29 -8.28
CA LYS A 27 -3.96 7.72 -6.95
C LYS A 27 -4.83 6.50 -6.61
N LYS A 28 -6.12 6.53 -6.99
CA LYS A 28 -7.04 5.40 -6.78
C LYS A 28 -6.60 4.16 -7.56
N LEU A 29 -6.17 4.34 -8.81
CA LEU A 29 -5.65 3.26 -9.64
C LEU A 29 -4.36 2.69 -9.07
N ARG A 30 -3.46 3.54 -8.59
CA ARG A 30 -2.19 3.11 -7.98
C ARG A 30 -2.41 2.33 -6.68
N LEU A 31 -3.35 2.77 -5.85
CA LEU A 31 -3.75 2.02 -4.65
C LEU A 31 -4.38 0.67 -5.03
N PHE A 32 -5.27 0.66 -6.01
CA PHE A 32 -5.88 -0.57 -6.50
C PHE A 32 -4.82 -1.56 -7.02
N ILE A 33 -3.86 -1.09 -7.84
CA ILE A 33 -2.75 -1.93 -8.32
C ILE A 33 -1.94 -2.50 -7.17
N SER A 34 -1.64 -1.70 -6.14
CA SER A 34 -0.91 -2.20 -4.95
C SER A 34 -1.69 -3.28 -4.22
N VAL A 35 -3.00 -3.08 -4.02
CA VAL A 35 -3.86 -4.10 -3.39
C VAL A 35 -3.88 -5.39 -4.20
N VAL A 36 -4.02 -5.30 -5.52
CA VAL A 36 -4.01 -6.48 -6.40
C VAL A 36 -2.68 -7.21 -6.34
N LEU A 37 -1.56 -6.48 -6.41
CA LEU A 37 -0.22 -7.08 -6.33
C LEU A 37 0.03 -7.77 -4.99
N THR A 38 -0.36 -7.13 -3.87
CA THR A 38 -0.25 -7.74 -2.54
C THR A 38 -1.04 -9.05 -2.45
N ASN A 39 -2.28 -9.08 -2.95
CA ASN A 39 -3.09 -10.30 -2.93
C ASN A 39 -2.49 -11.39 -3.83
N ILE A 40 -1.98 -11.07 -5.01
CA ILE A 40 -1.28 -12.01 -5.87
C ILE A 40 -0.08 -12.62 -5.13
N THR A 41 0.71 -11.80 -4.42
CA THR A 41 1.86 -12.27 -3.63
C THR A 41 1.43 -13.27 -2.56
N VAL A 42 0.35 -12.98 -1.81
CA VAL A 42 -0.19 -13.89 -0.79
C VAL A 42 -0.64 -15.22 -1.40
N PHE A 43 -1.33 -15.20 -2.53
CA PHE A 43 -1.72 -16.43 -3.23
C PHE A 43 -0.51 -17.26 -3.67
N ILE A 44 0.55 -16.61 -4.16
CA ILE A 44 1.80 -17.29 -4.52
C ILE A 44 2.43 -17.93 -3.27
N ASP A 45 2.45 -17.22 -2.14
CA ASP A 45 3.02 -17.72 -0.89
C ASP A 45 2.29 -18.96 -0.38
N ILE A 46 0.97 -18.93 -0.39
CA ILE A 46 0.13 -20.09 -0.01
C ILE A 46 0.42 -21.25 -0.97
N GLY A 47 0.45 -21.01 -2.28
CA GLY A 47 0.75 -22.02 -3.28
C GLY A 47 2.12 -22.67 -3.08
N VAL A 48 3.15 -21.87 -2.80
CA VAL A 48 4.50 -22.36 -2.52
C VAL A 48 4.51 -23.23 -1.25
N ILE A 49 3.84 -22.81 -0.17
CA ILE A 49 3.77 -23.59 1.08
C ILE A 49 3.10 -24.94 0.84
N VAL A 50 1.99 -24.97 0.07
CA VAL A 50 1.27 -26.22 -0.24
C VAL A 50 2.16 -27.16 -1.03
N ILE A 51 2.84 -26.66 -2.09
CA ILE A 51 3.74 -27.46 -2.90
C ILE A 51 4.87 -28.07 -2.04
N PHE A 52 5.51 -27.27 -1.19
CA PHE A 52 6.54 -27.77 -0.28
C PHE A 52 6.01 -28.81 0.70
N SER A 53 4.82 -28.59 1.25
CA SER A 53 4.19 -29.55 2.15
C SER A 53 3.97 -30.89 1.48
N GLU A 54 3.50 -30.92 0.24
CA GLU A 54 3.24 -32.16 -0.52
C GLU A 54 4.54 -32.89 -0.91
N VAL A 55 5.57 -32.12 -1.33
CA VAL A 55 6.88 -32.69 -1.65
C VAL A 55 7.50 -33.36 -0.40
N ILE A 56 7.34 -32.74 0.78
CA ILE A 56 7.92 -33.30 2.03
C ILE A 56 7.12 -34.51 2.54
N THR A 57 5.79 -34.47 2.47
CA THR A 57 4.94 -35.55 3.01
C THR A 57 4.80 -36.72 2.06
N GLY A 58 5.19 -36.58 0.81
CA GLY A 58 5.07 -37.63 -0.21
C GLY A 58 3.62 -38.02 -0.53
N THR A 59 2.66 -37.25 -0.05
CA THR A 59 1.22 -37.50 -0.26
C THR A 59 0.74 -36.69 -1.47
N THR A 60 0.68 -37.35 -2.63
CA THR A 60 0.08 -36.78 -3.86
C THR A 60 -1.45 -36.86 -3.83
N ASN A 61 -2.06 -36.52 -2.70
CA ASN A 61 -3.51 -36.59 -2.52
C ASN A 61 -4.24 -35.25 -2.75
N THR A 62 -3.63 -34.35 -3.49
CA THR A 62 -4.33 -33.11 -3.86
C THR A 62 -5.28 -33.36 -5.01
N THR A 63 -6.53 -33.03 -4.78
CA THR A 63 -7.58 -32.97 -5.83
C THR A 63 -7.36 -31.81 -6.81
N ASN A 64 -6.22 -31.09 -6.69
CA ASN A 64 -5.98 -29.88 -7.44
C ASN A 64 -4.96 -30.08 -8.58
N ARG A 65 -5.48 -30.27 -9.79
CA ARG A 65 -4.73 -30.50 -11.02
C ARG A 65 -3.59 -29.48 -11.28
N TYR A 66 -3.73 -28.25 -10.77
CA TYR A 66 -2.69 -27.22 -10.93
C TYR A 66 -1.49 -27.48 -10.03
N ILE A 67 -1.69 -27.99 -8.84
CA ILE A 67 -0.61 -28.35 -7.91
C ILE A 67 0.15 -29.54 -8.45
N ASP A 68 -0.55 -30.59 -8.90
CA ASP A 68 0.06 -31.77 -9.51
C ASP A 68 0.94 -31.38 -10.70
N PHE A 69 0.46 -30.48 -11.57
CA PHE A 69 1.23 -29.98 -12.71
C PHE A 69 2.53 -29.28 -12.27
N ILE A 70 2.51 -28.49 -11.18
CA ILE A 70 3.70 -27.79 -10.68
C ILE A 70 4.68 -28.79 -10.03
N ILE A 71 4.17 -29.80 -9.32
CA ILE A 71 4.99 -30.85 -8.71
C ILE A 71 5.71 -31.68 -9.79
N GLU A 72 5.00 -32.07 -10.85
CA GLU A 72 5.59 -32.75 -12.02
C GLU A 72 6.65 -31.90 -12.71
N ASN A 73 6.49 -30.57 -12.67
CA ASN A 73 7.38 -29.60 -13.28
C ASN A 73 8.09 -28.73 -12.24
N ILE A 74 8.74 -29.34 -11.26
CA ILE A 74 9.34 -28.65 -10.10
C ILE A 74 10.36 -27.57 -10.49
N TYR A 75 10.92 -27.64 -11.69
CA TYR A 75 11.79 -26.59 -12.24
C TYR A 75 11.07 -25.26 -12.49
N LEU A 76 9.74 -25.21 -12.49
CA LEU A 76 8.96 -23.97 -12.56
C LEU A 76 8.96 -23.20 -11.23
N LEU A 77 9.25 -23.86 -10.11
CA LEU A 77 9.20 -23.25 -8.77
C LEU A 77 10.15 -22.04 -8.63
N PRO A 78 11.42 -22.06 -9.10
CA PRO A 78 12.27 -20.88 -9.11
C PRO A 78 11.67 -19.69 -9.88
N PHE A 79 10.98 -19.93 -10.99
CA PHE A 79 10.33 -18.89 -11.78
C PHE A 79 9.17 -18.25 -11.00
N ILE A 80 8.37 -19.05 -10.29
CA ILE A 80 7.29 -18.57 -9.43
C ILE A 80 7.86 -17.67 -8.33
N VAL A 81 8.97 -18.07 -7.72
CA VAL A 81 9.67 -17.28 -6.70
C VAL A 81 10.19 -15.95 -7.27
N VAL A 82 10.76 -15.96 -8.48
CA VAL A 82 11.20 -14.72 -9.16
C VAL A 82 10.02 -13.80 -9.43
N ILE A 83 8.90 -14.31 -9.95
CA ILE A 83 7.68 -13.52 -10.19
C ILE A 83 7.18 -12.87 -8.88
N ARG A 84 7.21 -13.61 -7.77
CA ARG A 84 6.89 -13.10 -6.45
C ARG A 84 7.76 -11.90 -6.05
N PHE A 85 9.09 -12.02 -6.20
CA PHE A 85 10.00 -10.91 -5.87
C PHE A 85 9.75 -9.68 -6.76
N VAL A 86 9.50 -9.88 -8.06
CA VAL A 86 9.15 -8.80 -8.97
C VAL A 86 7.84 -8.12 -8.55
N ALA A 87 6.82 -8.89 -8.18
CA ALA A 87 5.54 -8.34 -7.72
C ALA A 87 5.71 -7.49 -6.45
N ILE A 88 6.45 -7.98 -5.45
CA ILE A 88 6.78 -7.24 -4.22
C ILE A 88 7.54 -5.95 -4.55
N TYR A 89 8.52 -6.02 -5.44
CA TYR A 89 9.32 -4.86 -5.84
C TYR A 89 8.45 -3.78 -6.49
N VAL A 90 7.63 -4.16 -7.46
CA VAL A 90 6.71 -3.24 -8.17
C VAL A 90 5.70 -2.62 -7.20
N GLU A 91 5.13 -3.40 -6.28
CA GLU A 91 4.23 -2.91 -5.24
C GLU A 91 4.90 -1.84 -4.37
N LYS A 92 6.07 -2.16 -3.82
CA LYS A 92 6.85 -1.26 -2.96
C LYS A 92 7.21 0.05 -3.67
N MET A 93 7.70 -0.05 -4.90
CA MET A 93 8.02 1.11 -5.74
C MET A 93 6.78 1.98 -6.01
N ASN A 94 5.63 1.36 -6.30
CA ASN A 94 4.38 2.08 -6.55
C ASN A 94 3.90 2.83 -5.31
N ILE A 95 3.93 2.19 -4.12
CA ILE A 95 3.55 2.83 -2.84
C ILE A 95 4.51 3.96 -2.49
N GLN A 96 5.82 3.74 -2.55
CA GLN A 96 6.84 4.75 -2.27
C GLN A 96 6.69 5.97 -3.18
N SER A 97 6.54 5.75 -4.49
CA SER A 97 6.33 6.83 -5.45
C SER A 97 5.04 7.60 -5.18
N LEU A 98 3.96 6.91 -4.78
CA LEU A 98 2.71 7.55 -4.38
C LEU A 98 2.90 8.42 -3.14
N MET A 99 3.57 7.91 -2.10
CA MET A 99 3.84 8.65 -0.85
C MET A 99 4.68 9.90 -1.10
N LEU A 100 5.73 9.81 -1.92
CA LEU A 100 6.57 10.96 -2.28
C LEU A 100 5.78 12.03 -3.02
N GLN A 101 4.95 11.66 -4.00
CA GLN A 101 4.12 12.62 -4.73
C GLN A 101 3.08 13.30 -3.82
N VAL A 102 2.46 12.53 -2.92
CA VAL A 102 1.54 13.11 -1.91
C VAL A 102 2.29 14.12 -1.03
N GLN A 103 3.50 13.78 -0.59
CA GLN A 103 4.31 14.64 0.26
C GLN A 103 4.73 15.93 -0.46
N GLU A 104 5.18 15.84 -1.71
CA GLU A 104 5.55 17.01 -2.51
C GLU A 104 4.37 17.93 -2.77
N ASN A 105 3.26 17.40 -3.24
CA ASN A 105 2.07 18.19 -3.55
C ASN A 105 1.51 18.86 -2.28
N LEU A 106 1.56 18.15 -1.15
CA LEU A 106 1.13 18.69 0.13
C LEU A 106 2.07 19.81 0.61
N LYS A 107 3.39 19.64 0.49
CA LYS A 107 4.36 20.69 0.80
C LYS A 107 4.09 21.94 -0.02
N MET A 108 3.91 21.79 -1.33
CA MET A 108 3.60 22.90 -2.23
C MET A 108 2.30 23.61 -1.86
N TYR A 109 1.25 22.85 -1.52
CA TYR A 109 -0.01 23.42 -1.06
C TYR A 109 0.16 24.21 0.25
N LEU A 110 0.83 23.62 1.25
CA LEU A 110 1.06 24.26 2.54
C LEU A 110 1.91 25.51 2.43
N ILE A 111 2.96 25.49 1.62
CA ILE A 111 3.78 26.68 1.34
C ILE A 111 2.92 27.79 0.75
N LYS A 112 2.12 27.51 -0.28
CA LYS A 112 1.22 28.48 -0.90
C LYS A 112 0.24 29.07 0.12
N GLU A 113 -0.29 28.25 1.03
CA GLU A 113 -1.26 28.69 2.03
C GLU A 113 -0.60 29.58 3.10
N VAL A 114 0.63 29.24 3.53
CA VAL A 114 1.42 30.06 4.45
C VAL A 114 1.75 31.42 3.84
N TYR A 115 2.20 31.44 2.57
CA TYR A 115 2.49 32.72 1.87
C TYR A 115 1.25 33.61 1.72
N LYS A 116 0.07 33.04 1.50
CA LYS A 116 -1.18 33.82 1.41
C LYS A 116 -1.55 34.51 2.73
N LYS A 117 -1.19 33.94 3.88
CA LYS A 117 -1.48 34.51 5.20
C LYS A 117 -0.64 35.73 5.54
N GLY A 118 0.47 35.98 4.85
CA GLY A 118 1.31 37.18 4.97
C GLY A 118 2.09 37.32 6.28
N ASN A 119 1.68 36.66 7.35
CA ASN A 119 2.32 36.67 8.68
C ASN A 119 2.73 35.23 9.04
N PHE A 120 3.97 34.87 8.77
CA PHE A 120 4.50 33.55 9.10
C PHE A 120 5.90 33.67 9.68
N SER A 121 6.20 32.82 10.68
CA SER A 121 7.55 32.63 11.19
C SER A 121 8.28 31.53 10.40
N LEU A 122 9.62 31.54 10.43
CA LEU A 122 10.43 30.46 9.87
C LEU A 122 10.09 29.11 10.54
N ALA A 123 9.74 29.15 11.83
CA ALA A 123 9.32 27.95 12.57
C ALA A 123 8.02 27.36 12.01
N ASP A 124 7.04 28.20 11.65
CA ASP A 124 5.78 27.76 11.04
C ASP A 124 6.02 27.12 9.68
N VAL A 125 6.87 27.72 8.85
CA VAL A 125 7.25 27.14 7.54
C VAL A 125 7.88 25.76 7.73
N ASN A 126 8.83 25.61 8.63
CA ASN A 126 9.50 24.35 8.90
C ASN A 126 8.55 23.30 9.47
N PHE A 127 7.62 23.69 10.36
CA PHE A 127 6.60 22.79 10.89
C PHE A 127 5.68 22.26 9.78
N TYR A 128 5.12 23.12 8.95
CA TYR A 128 4.19 22.73 7.89
C TYR A 128 4.86 21.94 6.77
N THR A 129 6.05 22.35 6.33
CA THR A 129 6.75 21.69 5.22
C THR A 129 7.49 20.43 5.63
N GLY A 130 8.00 20.37 6.83
CA GLY A 130 8.74 19.23 7.38
C GLY A 130 7.81 18.26 8.12
N THR A 131 7.49 18.59 9.37
CA THR A 131 6.83 17.70 10.31
C THR A 131 5.43 17.28 9.84
N LEU A 132 4.58 18.24 9.51
CA LEU A 132 3.19 17.95 9.15
C LEU A 132 3.09 17.18 7.84
N SER A 133 3.86 17.56 6.82
CA SER A 133 3.84 16.88 5.52
C SER A 133 4.33 15.43 5.63
N THR A 134 5.31 15.18 6.49
CA THR A 134 5.85 13.84 6.75
C THR A 134 4.81 12.98 7.48
N HIS A 135 4.17 13.49 8.53
CA HIS A 135 3.11 12.77 9.24
C HIS A 135 1.94 12.40 8.33
N ILE A 136 1.53 13.31 7.45
CA ILE A 136 0.44 13.03 6.50
C ILE A 136 0.85 11.97 5.48
N SER A 137 2.09 11.98 4.97
CA SER A 137 2.56 10.95 4.06
C SER A 137 2.64 9.56 4.71
N TYR A 138 3.09 9.48 5.97
CA TYR A 138 3.06 8.23 6.75
C TYR A 138 1.64 7.73 6.98
N PHE A 139 0.69 8.62 7.19
CA PHE A 139 -0.71 8.25 7.33
C PHE A 139 -1.26 7.60 6.06
N TYR A 140 -0.90 8.10 4.86
CA TYR A 140 -1.27 7.45 3.60
C TYR A 140 -0.64 6.07 3.44
N GLY A 141 0.63 5.90 3.85
CA GLY A 141 1.27 4.60 3.88
C GLY A 141 0.57 3.62 4.83
N ALA A 142 0.19 4.09 6.02
CA ALA A 142 -0.56 3.28 6.99
C ALA A 142 -1.96 2.91 6.49
N LEU A 143 -2.66 3.81 5.78
CA LEU A 143 -3.94 3.50 5.14
C LEU A 143 -3.79 2.42 4.05
N ALA A 144 -2.79 2.53 3.17
CA ALA A 144 -2.54 1.53 2.14
C ALA A 144 -2.28 0.15 2.77
N ASN A 145 -1.43 0.09 3.79
CA ASN A 145 -1.15 -1.13 4.53
C ASN A 145 -2.39 -1.66 5.29
N GLY A 146 -3.18 -0.77 5.89
CA GLY A 146 -4.41 -1.15 6.59
C GLY A 146 -5.45 -1.78 5.65
N VAL A 147 -5.63 -1.22 4.46
CA VAL A 147 -6.53 -1.80 3.44
C VAL A 147 -6.03 -3.17 3.00
N ASN A 148 -4.72 -3.32 2.78
CA ASN A 148 -4.13 -4.61 2.44
C ASN A 148 -4.34 -5.65 3.56
N ASN A 149 -4.11 -5.29 4.82
CA ASN A 149 -4.29 -6.19 5.96
C ASN A 149 -5.75 -6.63 6.15
N VAL A 150 -6.74 -5.73 5.91
CA VAL A 150 -8.17 -6.07 6.00
C VAL A 150 -8.60 -7.04 4.90
N LEU A 151 -7.98 -6.97 3.71
CA LEU A 151 -8.28 -7.85 2.59
C LEU A 151 -7.58 -9.23 2.71
N GLN A 152 -6.64 -9.37 3.63
CA GLN A 152 -5.91 -10.62 3.91
C GLN A 152 -6.53 -11.43 5.06
N LEU A 153 -7.51 -10.88 5.78
CA LEU A 153 -8.31 -11.56 6.81
C LEU A 153 -9.46 -12.33 6.17
#